data_99fb79a9c795d8d1d02b4777bae75d15
#
_entry.id   99fb79a9c795d8d1d02b4777bae75d15
#
_cell.length_a   1.000
_cell.length_b   1.000
_cell.length_c   1.000
_cell.angle_alpha   90.00
_cell.angle_beta   90.00
_cell.angle_gamma   90.00
#
_symmetry.space_group_name_H-M   'P 1'
#
loop_
_entity.id
_entity.type
_entity.pdbx_description
1 polymer ?
#
loop_
_entity_poly.entity_id
_entity_poly.type
_entity_poly.pdbx_seq_one_letter_code
_entity_poly.pdbx_strand_id
1 'polypeptide(L)'
;MPRIFSNRNRPLHAGALPTERLPKQRSVDLRAVPAMRALRFEGPEGSIIHAMAEHQAMLDAIRDGVTNPAQSEIPADPAARTDHLKAFATFCDATLVGVCSLEPGDHLVNPIQNPEVATIAEALRTRQTKTLAAGIDLIMADLKESVSTPPGDMTHHQFALVFAYAQPRAPRLAEAGTDWIKGAERHRSALLGAETSTVLANYIRLLGWDARAHTETTSDVDLNRLAVASGVAIWDGVVLRHPFLPNGFALAAVTTALELRPDAPLASSAVTAPGQAVRDPYARRDFKDGAHPFETLKRVDQPTTYMDEPNIPRVPKRADLFARAQFGDMGPALQKEATGGYYVRKAAPSAAQRRALGAFVLLQDGAPAPVQQAVAPRTASELIKATSYFLGVDAVGISRCPEWAWYSHDARGAPIDPLHDQAISMVIDQGYETMEGSSGDDWIAVAQSMRAYLRFSLLGGVVAAQISALGYSAKAHTVMDGEVLQPPLLLLSGFGEVSRIGEVILNPFLGPRLKSGVVTTDMPLAHDQPIDFGMQYFCAACNKCARKCPSGAITAGPKRMFNGLSLIHISEPTRPY
;
A
#
# COMPACT_ATOMS: atom_id res chain seq x y z
N MET A 1 18.28 19.23 -13.51
CA MET A 1 17.89 17.82 -13.42
C MET A 1 16.57 17.73 -12.69
N PRO A 2 15.58 17.00 -13.19
CA PRO A 2 14.29 16.86 -12.51
C PRO A 2 14.47 16.30 -11.11
N ARG A 3 13.81 16.90 -10.13
CA ARG A 3 13.90 16.48 -8.72
C ARG A 3 13.35 15.07 -8.47
N ILE A 4 12.58 14.52 -9.41
CA ILE A 4 12.07 13.15 -9.35
C ILE A 4 13.18 12.08 -9.32
N PHE A 5 14.42 12.41 -9.76
CA PHE A 5 15.57 11.50 -9.70
C PHE A 5 16.52 11.81 -8.54
N SER A 6 16.17 12.74 -7.65
CA SER A 6 17.03 13.09 -6.52
C SER A 6 16.96 12.01 -5.44
N ASN A 7 18.10 11.37 -5.16
CA ASN A 7 18.30 10.52 -3.98
C ASN A 7 19.11 11.23 -2.89
N ARG A 8 19.26 12.55 -3.00
CA ARG A 8 20.07 13.33 -2.07
C ARG A 8 19.54 13.18 -0.65
N ASN A 9 20.43 12.83 0.27
CA ASN A 9 20.13 12.59 1.68
C ASN A 9 19.08 11.50 1.94
N ARG A 10 18.97 10.49 1.05
CA ARG A 10 18.06 9.37 1.20
C ARG A 10 18.82 8.08 1.53
N PRO A 11 18.59 7.44 2.65
CA PRO A 11 19.19 6.14 2.97
C PRO A 11 18.56 4.97 2.18
N LEU A 12 17.43 5.21 1.50
CA LEU A 12 16.64 4.18 0.83
C LEU A 12 17.28 3.58 -0.43
N HIS A 13 18.20 4.33 -1.08
CA HIS A 13 18.80 3.88 -2.35
C HIS A 13 19.65 2.61 -2.23
N ALA A 14 20.17 2.32 -1.04
CA ALA A 14 20.99 1.13 -0.80
C ALA A 14 20.17 -0.10 -0.37
N GLY A 15 18.89 0.07 -0.08
CA GLY A 15 18.07 -0.97 0.52
C GLY A 15 18.38 -1.22 2.00
N ALA A 16 17.65 -2.16 2.61
CA ALA A 16 17.77 -2.48 4.02
C ALA A 16 18.88 -3.50 4.34
N LEU A 17 19.34 -4.23 3.33
CA LEU A 17 20.28 -5.35 3.46
C LEU A 17 21.62 -5.02 2.79
N PRO A 18 22.77 -5.33 3.42
CA PRO A 18 24.09 -4.99 2.90
C PRO A 18 24.54 -5.97 1.79
N THR A 19 23.77 -6.06 0.70
CA THR A 19 24.02 -6.98 -0.42
C THR A 19 25.30 -6.65 -1.18
N GLU A 20 25.78 -5.41 -1.12
CA GLU A 20 27.05 -4.99 -1.72
C GLU A 20 28.27 -5.69 -1.11
N ARG A 21 28.15 -6.21 0.12
CA ARG A 21 29.21 -6.95 0.82
C ARG A 21 29.29 -8.42 0.43
N LEU A 22 28.28 -8.93 -0.28
CA LEU A 22 28.27 -10.31 -0.72
C LEU A 22 29.24 -10.52 -1.87
N PRO A 23 29.97 -11.67 -1.91
CA PRO A 23 30.86 -11.98 -3.01
C PRO A 23 30.08 -12.14 -4.32
N LYS A 24 30.61 -11.55 -5.38
CA LYS A 24 30.02 -11.54 -6.72
C LYS A 24 30.92 -12.29 -7.72
N GLN A 25 30.35 -12.73 -8.83
CA GLN A 25 31.05 -13.39 -9.94
C GLN A 25 30.71 -12.69 -11.26
N ARG A 26 31.55 -12.89 -12.29
CA ARG A 26 31.37 -12.20 -13.58
C ARG A 26 30.21 -12.79 -14.41
N SER A 27 29.99 -14.09 -14.30
CA SER A 27 28.95 -14.78 -15.05
C SER A 27 28.49 -16.03 -14.31
N VAL A 28 27.32 -16.53 -14.65
CA VAL A 28 26.70 -17.72 -14.10
C VAL A 28 26.09 -18.51 -15.26
N ASP A 29 26.12 -19.85 -15.16
CA ASP A 29 25.40 -20.68 -16.13
C ASP A 29 23.90 -20.69 -15.82
N LEU A 30 23.15 -19.86 -16.51
CA LEU A 30 21.70 -19.75 -16.36
C LEU A 30 20.93 -20.98 -16.89
N ARG A 31 21.58 -21.86 -17.68
CA ARG A 31 20.95 -23.08 -18.18
C ARG A 31 20.72 -24.11 -17.07
N ALA A 32 21.53 -24.04 -16.01
CA ALA A 32 21.37 -24.91 -14.84
C ALA A 32 20.20 -24.46 -13.95
N VAL A 33 19.70 -23.24 -14.11
CA VAL A 33 18.57 -22.71 -13.32
C VAL A 33 17.27 -23.27 -13.87
N PRO A 34 16.46 -23.98 -13.06
CA PRO A 34 15.19 -24.53 -13.53
C PRO A 34 14.22 -23.39 -13.89
N ALA A 35 13.47 -23.59 -14.97
CA ALA A 35 12.44 -22.66 -15.37
C ALA A 35 11.41 -22.47 -14.25
N MET A 36 10.94 -21.23 -14.10
CA MET A 36 9.92 -20.89 -13.12
C MET A 36 8.62 -21.66 -13.36
N ARG A 37 7.87 -21.89 -12.29
CA ARG A 37 6.52 -22.45 -12.35
C ARG A 37 5.53 -21.39 -11.86
N ALA A 38 4.35 -21.40 -12.47
CA ALA A 38 3.28 -20.50 -12.05
C ALA A 38 2.90 -20.73 -10.59
N LEU A 39 2.85 -19.67 -9.82
CA LEU A 39 2.20 -19.67 -8.51
C LEU A 39 0.68 -19.62 -8.74
N ARG A 40 -0.06 -20.43 -8.00
CA ARG A 40 -1.53 -20.44 -8.03
C ARG A 40 -2.06 -19.92 -6.71
N PHE A 41 -3.02 -19.01 -6.78
CA PHE A 41 -3.73 -18.50 -5.60
C PHE A 41 -4.96 -19.36 -5.31
N GLU A 42 -4.70 -20.65 -5.14
CA GLU A 42 -5.71 -21.65 -4.83
C GLU A 42 -5.67 -21.96 -3.33
N GLY A 43 -6.79 -21.73 -2.68
CA GLY A 43 -6.96 -21.98 -1.24
C GLY A 43 -8.42 -22.23 -0.91
N PRO A 44 -8.70 -22.79 0.28
CA PRO A 44 -10.07 -22.95 0.75
C PRO A 44 -10.81 -21.60 0.76
N GLU A 45 -12.10 -21.64 0.49
CA GLU A 45 -12.98 -20.48 0.66
C GLU A 45 -12.88 -19.94 2.09
N GLY A 46 -12.78 -18.62 2.25
CA GLY A 46 -12.52 -17.97 3.53
C GLY A 46 -11.06 -17.92 3.97
N SER A 47 -10.13 -18.60 3.27
CA SER A 47 -8.69 -18.45 3.51
C SER A 47 -8.19 -17.13 2.95
N ILE A 48 -7.07 -16.63 3.50
CA ILE A 48 -6.44 -15.41 3.00
C ILE A 48 -5.86 -15.58 1.58
N ILE A 49 -5.48 -16.80 1.18
CA ILE A 49 -5.02 -17.09 -0.18
C ILE A 49 -6.14 -16.84 -1.19
N HIS A 50 -7.34 -17.36 -0.89
CA HIS A 50 -8.52 -17.14 -1.71
C HIS A 50 -8.86 -15.65 -1.82
N ALA A 51 -8.87 -14.93 -0.70
CA ALA A 51 -9.16 -13.49 -0.66
C ALA A 51 -8.13 -12.63 -1.43
N MET A 52 -6.88 -13.08 -1.54
CA MET A 52 -5.84 -12.40 -2.33
C MET A 52 -5.98 -12.63 -3.85
N ALA A 53 -6.69 -13.67 -4.30
CA ALA A 53 -6.68 -14.12 -5.69
C ALA A 53 -7.14 -13.02 -6.69
N GLU A 54 -8.28 -12.37 -6.43
CA GLU A 54 -8.78 -11.28 -7.28
C GLU A 54 -7.86 -10.07 -7.30
N HIS A 55 -7.25 -9.73 -6.16
CA HIS A 55 -6.31 -8.62 -6.05
C HIS A 55 -5.01 -8.90 -6.84
N GLN A 56 -4.52 -10.15 -6.80
CA GLN A 56 -3.41 -10.57 -7.65
C GLN A 56 -3.78 -10.50 -9.13
N ALA A 57 -4.94 -11.00 -9.50
CA ALA A 57 -5.44 -10.96 -10.88
C ALA A 57 -5.63 -9.52 -11.39
N MET A 58 -6.05 -8.59 -10.53
CA MET A 58 -6.15 -7.16 -10.87
C MET A 58 -4.77 -6.58 -11.20
N LEU A 59 -3.75 -6.85 -10.39
CA LEU A 59 -2.37 -6.39 -10.66
C LEU A 59 -1.84 -7.01 -11.96
N ASP A 60 -2.09 -8.29 -12.19
CA ASP A 60 -1.72 -8.97 -13.42
C ASP A 60 -2.45 -8.40 -14.65
N ALA A 61 -3.72 -7.99 -14.51
CA ALA A 61 -4.50 -7.39 -15.59
C ALA A 61 -3.99 -6.01 -16.00
N ILE A 62 -3.44 -5.24 -15.06
CA ILE A 62 -2.94 -3.87 -15.32
C ILE A 62 -1.40 -3.79 -15.41
N ARG A 63 -0.73 -4.93 -15.57
CA ARG A 63 0.74 -5.04 -15.67
C ARG A 63 1.34 -4.30 -16.85
N ASP A 64 0.54 -4.09 -17.87
CA ASP A 64 0.82 -3.33 -19.08
C ASP A 64 0.10 -1.98 -19.08
N GLY A 65 0.37 -1.15 -20.07
CA GLY A 65 -0.31 0.13 -20.22
C GLY A 65 0.32 1.01 -21.28
N VAL A 66 -0.29 2.15 -21.49
CA VAL A 66 0.15 3.13 -22.48
C VAL A 66 1.46 3.77 -22.05
N THR A 67 2.43 3.82 -22.97
CA THR A 67 3.68 4.56 -22.78
C THR A 67 3.47 6.02 -23.20
N ASN A 68 3.90 6.96 -22.36
CA ASN A 68 3.85 8.38 -22.70
C ASN A 68 4.70 8.63 -23.97
N PRO A 69 4.13 9.21 -25.03
CA PRO A 69 4.85 9.47 -26.26
C PRO A 69 5.98 10.52 -26.09
N ALA A 70 5.90 11.35 -25.06
CA ALA A 70 6.93 12.33 -24.74
C ALA A 70 7.87 11.76 -23.67
N GLN A 71 9.16 11.67 -24.01
CA GLN A 71 10.18 11.27 -23.05
C GLN A 71 10.49 12.41 -22.06
N SER A 72 10.55 12.09 -20.80
CA SER A 72 10.97 13.00 -19.74
C SER A 72 12.49 13.21 -19.77
N GLU A 73 12.94 14.37 -19.30
CA GLU A 73 14.36 14.60 -19.03
C GLU A 73 14.82 13.73 -17.86
N ILE A 74 15.77 12.85 -18.12
CA ILE A 74 16.32 11.90 -17.14
C ILE A 74 17.85 12.02 -17.08
N PRO A 75 18.54 11.53 -16.03
CA PRO A 75 19.98 11.48 -15.96
C PRO A 75 20.58 10.74 -17.16
N ALA A 76 21.63 11.28 -17.75
CA ALA A 76 22.36 10.63 -18.85
C ALA A 76 23.08 9.35 -18.39
N ASP A 77 23.53 9.32 -17.13
CA ASP A 77 24.22 8.16 -16.53
C ASP A 77 23.22 7.03 -16.20
N PRO A 78 23.35 5.83 -16.82
CA PRO A 78 22.54 4.66 -16.48
C PRO A 78 22.63 4.24 -15.01
N ALA A 79 23.78 4.51 -14.36
CA ALA A 79 23.93 4.21 -12.94
C ALA A 79 22.99 5.05 -12.08
N ALA A 80 22.88 6.34 -12.35
CA ALA A 80 21.98 7.22 -11.62
C ALA A 80 20.51 6.82 -11.80
N ARG A 81 20.13 6.36 -13.00
CA ARG A 81 18.77 5.82 -13.27
C ARG A 81 18.51 4.53 -12.51
N THR A 82 19.48 3.62 -12.52
CA THR A 82 19.41 2.36 -11.77
C THR A 82 19.27 2.60 -10.27
N ASP A 83 20.10 3.46 -9.69
CA ASP A 83 20.05 3.77 -8.26
C ASP A 83 18.71 4.40 -7.86
N HIS A 84 18.15 5.26 -8.70
CA HIS A 84 16.82 5.83 -8.47
C HIS A 84 15.70 4.76 -8.49
N LEU A 85 15.69 3.88 -9.49
CA LEU A 85 14.67 2.83 -9.57
C LEU A 85 14.80 1.81 -8.43
N LYS A 86 16.01 1.47 -8.01
CA LYS A 86 16.25 0.65 -6.82
C LYS A 86 15.74 1.34 -5.55
N ALA A 87 15.99 2.64 -5.40
CA ALA A 87 15.47 3.41 -4.27
C ALA A 87 13.95 3.43 -4.26
N PHE A 88 13.31 3.58 -5.43
CA PHE A 88 11.86 3.56 -5.52
C PHE A 88 11.28 2.17 -5.22
N ALA A 89 11.89 1.10 -5.72
CA ALA A 89 11.47 -0.26 -5.38
C ALA A 89 11.59 -0.56 -3.88
N THR A 90 12.70 -0.17 -3.25
CA THR A 90 12.91 -0.29 -1.80
C THR A 90 11.89 0.54 -1.02
N PHE A 91 11.59 1.75 -1.50
CA PHE A 91 10.52 2.58 -0.93
C PHE A 91 9.14 1.90 -1.02
N CYS A 92 8.89 1.10 -2.06
CA CYS A 92 7.71 0.24 -2.20
C CYS A 92 7.82 -1.10 -1.44
N ASP A 93 8.76 -1.20 -0.49
CA ASP A 93 9.01 -2.37 0.39
C ASP A 93 9.64 -3.60 -0.31
N ALA A 94 10.24 -3.47 -1.49
CA ALA A 94 11.05 -4.54 -2.04
C ALA A 94 12.22 -4.86 -1.10
N THR A 95 12.36 -6.13 -0.73
CA THR A 95 13.43 -6.57 0.20
C THR A 95 14.79 -6.54 -0.46
N LEU A 96 14.86 -7.00 -1.72
CA LEU A 96 16.05 -6.99 -2.56
C LEU A 96 15.68 -6.47 -3.93
N VAL A 97 16.61 -5.76 -4.56
CA VAL A 97 16.47 -5.27 -5.93
C VAL A 97 17.77 -5.46 -6.67
N GLY A 98 17.69 -6.02 -7.88
CA GLY A 98 18.82 -6.17 -8.79
C GLY A 98 18.43 -5.85 -10.22
N VAL A 99 19.41 -5.57 -11.05
CA VAL A 99 19.23 -5.28 -12.48
C VAL A 99 20.07 -6.24 -13.29
N CYS A 100 19.54 -6.78 -14.39
CA CYS A 100 20.30 -7.55 -15.37
C CYS A 100 19.96 -7.12 -16.80
N SER A 101 20.83 -7.43 -17.75
CA SER A 101 20.47 -7.43 -19.16
C SER A 101 19.46 -8.53 -19.42
N LEU A 102 18.55 -8.29 -20.36
CA LEU A 102 17.57 -9.28 -20.81
C LEU A 102 18.07 -9.95 -22.09
N GLU A 103 18.32 -11.25 -22.01
CA GLU A 103 18.80 -12.05 -23.15
C GLU A 103 17.64 -12.84 -23.78
N PRO A 104 17.73 -13.21 -25.06
CA PRO A 104 16.68 -14.01 -25.72
C PRO A 104 16.32 -15.31 -24.98
N GLY A 105 17.30 -15.92 -24.30
CA GLY A 105 17.11 -17.14 -23.51
C GLY A 105 16.34 -16.96 -22.21
N ASP A 106 16.10 -15.72 -21.79
CA ASP A 106 15.35 -15.41 -20.57
C ASP A 106 13.84 -15.34 -20.81
N HIS A 107 13.41 -15.32 -22.07
CA HIS A 107 12.01 -15.39 -22.44
C HIS A 107 11.47 -16.81 -22.27
N LEU A 108 10.26 -16.92 -21.72
CA LEU A 108 9.55 -18.18 -21.61
C LEU A 108 9.02 -18.61 -22.97
N VAL A 109 9.25 -19.87 -23.36
CA VAL A 109 8.68 -20.45 -24.58
C VAL A 109 7.14 -20.43 -24.52
N ASN A 110 6.60 -20.70 -23.34
CA ASN A 110 5.17 -20.61 -23.04
C ASN A 110 4.99 -19.62 -21.90
N PRO A 111 4.54 -18.39 -22.18
CA PRO A 111 4.27 -17.40 -21.16
C PRO A 111 3.30 -17.92 -20.09
N ILE A 112 3.58 -17.59 -18.84
CA ILE A 112 2.68 -17.89 -17.73
C ILE A 112 1.59 -16.84 -17.70
N GLN A 113 0.34 -17.28 -17.55
CA GLN A 113 -0.83 -16.41 -17.46
C GLN A 113 -1.70 -16.81 -16.28
N ASN A 114 -2.16 -15.81 -15.55
CA ASN A 114 -3.17 -15.99 -14.53
C ASN A 114 -4.54 -16.14 -15.20
N PRO A 115 -5.26 -17.25 -15.02
CA PRO A 115 -6.54 -17.49 -15.69
C PRO A 115 -7.62 -16.47 -15.30
N GLU A 116 -7.55 -15.89 -14.09
CA GLU A 116 -8.53 -14.92 -13.60
C GLU A 116 -8.41 -13.53 -14.24
N VAL A 117 -7.31 -13.25 -14.96
CA VAL A 117 -7.08 -11.95 -15.61
C VAL A 117 -8.19 -11.60 -16.60
N ALA A 118 -8.72 -12.58 -17.34
CA ALA A 118 -9.78 -12.33 -18.31
C ALA A 118 -11.07 -11.80 -17.65
N THR A 119 -11.45 -12.39 -16.51
CA THR A 119 -12.63 -11.99 -15.72
C THR A 119 -12.45 -10.58 -15.17
N ILE A 120 -11.29 -10.31 -14.59
CA ILE A 120 -10.97 -8.99 -14.02
C ILE A 120 -10.86 -7.91 -15.10
N ALA A 121 -10.26 -8.22 -16.25
CA ALA A 121 -10.18 -7.29 -17.39
C ALA A 121 -11.58 -6.92 -17.92
N GLU A 122 -12.50 -7.88 -17.99
CA GLU A 122 -13.90 -7.60 -18.38
C GLU A 122 -14.61 -6.73 -17.35
N ALA A 123 -14.41 -6.99 -16.05
CA ALA A 123 -14.94 -6.14 -15.00
C ALA A 123 -14.40 -4.70 -15.09
N LEU A 124 -13.11 -4.52 -15.38
CA LEU A 124 -12.52 -3.20 -15.62
C LEU A 124 -13.12 -2.48 -16.85
N ARG A 125 -13.36 -3.20 -17.94
CA ARG A 125 -13.94 -2.61 -19.18
C ARG A 125 -15.36 -2.13 -18.98
N THR A 126 -16.18 -2.89 -18.26
CA THR A 126 -17.63 -2.71 -18.20
C THR A 126 -18.09 -1.91 -16.99
N ARG A 127 -17.40 -2.02 -15.84
CA ARG A 127 -17.82 -1.39 -14.59
C ARG A 127 -17.61 0.12 -14.62
N GLN A 128 -18.67 0.86 -14.27
CA GLN A 128 -18.57 2.30 -14.04
C GLN A 128 -18.17 2.57 -12.58
N THR A 129 -17.19 3.44 -12.39
CA THR A 129 -16.85 3.90 -11.03
C THR A 129 -17.87 4.92 -10.53
N LYS A 130 -18.26 4.81 -9.27
CA LYS A 130 -19.13 5.77 -8.59
C LYS A 130 -18.34 6.90 -7.91
N THR A 131 -17.03 6.74 -7.77
CA THR A 131 -16.18 7.73 -7.08
C THR A 131 -16.01 9.01 -7.89
N LEU A 132 -15.90 10.14 -7.19
CA LEU A 132 -15.53 11.44 -7.73
C LEU A 132 -14.10 11.84 -7.38
N ALA A 133 -13.26 10.88 -6.97
CA ALA A 133 -11.88 11.18 -6.65
C ALA A 133 -11.18 11.87 -7.83
N ALA A 134 -10.35 12.87 -7.52
CA ALA A 134 -9.69 13.71 -8.52
C ALA A 134 -8.92 12.90 -9.55
N GLY A 135 -9.17 13.15 -10.84
CA GLY A 135 -8.50 12.48 -11.96
C GLY A 135 -8.81 10.98 -12.11
N ILE A 136 -9.82 10.45 -11.41
CA ILE A 136 -10.19 9.04 -11.51
C ILE A 136 -10.67 8.70 -12.94
N ASP A 137 -11.36 9.58 -13.60
CA ASP A 137 -11.85 9.34 -14.96
C ASP A 137 -10.69 9.13 -15.94
N LEU A 138 -9.59 9.88 -15.80
CA LEU A 138 -8.38 9.70 -16.61
C LEU A 138 -7.70 8.36 -16.29
N ILE A 139 -7.61 8.01 -15.02
CA ILE A 139 -7.04 6.73 -14.57
C ILE A 139 -7.89 5.57 -15.10
N MET A 140 -9.21 5.66 -14.99
CA MET A 140 -10.10 4.61 -15.47
C MET A 140 -10.08 4.49 -17.00
N ALA A 141 -9.92 5.60 -17.74
CA ALA A 141 -9.75 5.57 -19.19
C ALA A 141 -8.45 4.84 -19.56
N ASP A 142 -7.32 5.19 -18.94
CA ASP A 142 -6.04 4.52 -19.14
C ASP A 142 -6.08 3.03 -18.76
N LEU A 143 -6.71 2.67 -17.64
CA LEU A 143 -6.87 1.27 -17.23
C LEU A 143 -7.72 0.48 -18.24
N LYS A 144 -8.82 1.04 -18.73
CA LYS A 144 -9.69 0.42 -19.75
C LYS A 144 -8.95 0.24 -21.06
N GLU A 145 -8.19 1.23 -21.49
CA GLU A 145 -7.35 1.15 -22.68
C GLU A 145 -6.31 0.05 -22.53
N SER A 146 -5.62 0.01 -21.40
CA SER A 146 -4.58 -1.00 -21.09
C SER A 146 -5.10 -2.44 -21.16
N VAL A 147 -6.30 -2.73 -20.61
CA VAL A 147 -6.88 -4.09 -20.66
C VAL A 147 -7.59 -4.41 -21.99
N SER A 148 -7.80 -3.43 -22.86
CA SER A 148 -8.42 -3.60 -24.17
C SER A 148 -7.40 -3.72 -25.29
N THR A 149 -6.18 -3.24 -25.07
CA THR A 149 -5.09 -3.30 -26.04
C THR A 149 -4.31 -4.61 -25.85
N PRO A 150 -4.11 -5.41 -26.90
CA PRO A 150 -3.25 -6.58 -26.81
C PRO A 150 -1.85 -6.20 -26.32
N PRO A 151 -1.19 -7.04 -25.50
CA PRO A 151 0.17 -6.78 -25.05
C PRO A 151 1.11 -6.57 -26.24
N GLY A 152 1.90 -5.49 -26.20
CA GLY A 152 2.90 -5.17 -27.22
C GLY A 152 4.01 -6.21 -27.31
N ASP A 153 4.83 -6.15 -28.37
CA ASP A 153 6.07 -6.91 -28.49
C ASP A 153 7.11 -6.36 -27.47
N MET A 154 7.87 -7.26 -26.86
CA MET A 154 8.94 -6.94 -25.90
C MET A 154 10.35 -7.14 -26.47
N THR A 155 10.49 -7.39 -27.77
CA THR A 155 11.83 -7.66 -28.38
C THR A 155 12.80 -6.49 -28.24
N HIS A 156 12.31 -5.30 -27.99
CA HIS A 156 13.09 -4.08 -27.76
C HIS A 156 13.44 -3.85 -26.28
N HIS A 157 12.91 -4.65 -25.33
CA HIS A 157 13.32 -4.60 -23.94
C HIS A 157 14.71 -5.22 -23.78
N GLN A 158 15.62 -4.50 -23.18
CA GLN A 158 17.03 -4.89 -23.02
C GLN A 158 17.43 -5.07 -21.55
N PHE A 159 16.62 -4.61 -20.61
CA PHE A 159 16.93 -4.66 -19.19
C PHE A 159 15.76 -5.19 -18.39
N ALA A 160 16.09 -5.85 -17.28
CA ALA A 160 15.14 -6.29 -16.28
C ALA A 160 15.54 -5.77 -14.89
N LEU A 161 14.61 -5.11 -14.22
CA LEU A 161 14.69 -4.76 -12.81
C LEU A 161 13.96 -5.85 -12.02
N VAL A 162 14.67 -6.57 -11.17
CA VAL A 162 14.20 -7.77 -10.49
C VAL A 162 14.05 -7.51 -9.00
N PHE A 163 12.95 -7.97 -8.42
CA PHE A 163 12.61 -7.78 -7.01
C PHE A 163 12.48 -9.11 -6.29
N ALA A 164 12.93 -9.17 -5.05
CA ALA A 164 12.56 -10.22 -4.13
C ALA A 164 11.84 -9.62 -2.91
N TYR A 165 10.77 -10.29 -2.53
CA TYR A 165 10.01 -10.01 -1.32
C TYR A 165 10.17 -11.14 -0.34
N ALA A 166 10.76 -10.86 0.82
CA ALA A 166 10.95 -11.84 1.87
C ALA A 166 9.62 -12.46 2.31
N GLN A 167 9.60 -13.78 2.41
CA GLN A 167 8.48 -14.46 3.03
C GLN A 167 8.50 -14.22 4.54
N PRO A 168 7.37 -13.88 5.16
CA PRO A 168 7.27 -13.86 6.60
C PRO A 168 7.47 -15.28 7.15
N ARG A 169 7.72 -15.41 8.44
CA ARG A 169 7.69 -16.72 9.06
C ARG A 169 6.29 -17.34 8.99
N ALA A 170 6.24 -18.64 8.90
CA ALA A 170 4.98 -19.37 9.04
C ALA A 170 4.41 -19.18 10.46
N PRO A 171 3.07 -19.09 10.63
CA PRO A 171 2.46 -19.06 11.93
C PRO A 171 2.77 -20.37 12.69
N ARG A 172 2.96 -20.26 14.01
CA ARG A 172 3.16 -21.42 14.87
C ARG A 172 1.82 -22.06 15.19
N LEU A 173 1.88 -23.34 15.55
CA LEU A 173 0.68 -24.05 16.02
C LEU A 173 0.07 -23.30 17.21
N ALA A 174 -1.25 -23.12 17.17
CA ALA A 174 -2.05 -22.39 18.17
C ALA A 174 -1.85 -20.85 18.24
N GLU A 175 -1.08 -20.24 17.34
CA GLU A 175 -1.15 -18.78 17.18
C GLU A 175 -2.50 -18.38 16.57
N ALA A 176 -3.00 -17.21 16.96
CA ALA A 176 -4.21 -16.67 16.35
C ALA A 176 -4.04 -16.51 14.83
N GLY A 177 -5.04 -16.89 14.07
CA GLY A 177 -5.04 -16.79 12.62
C GLY A 177 -4.34 -17.93 11.88
N THR A 178 -3.74 -18.90 12.56
CA THR A 178 -3.03 -20.02 11.90
C THR A 178 -3.88 -20.69 10.82
N ASP A 179 -5.16 -20.95 11.07
CA ASP A 179 -6.04 -21.63 10.13
C ASP A 179 -6.36 -20.78 8.88
N TRP A 180 -6.26 -19.46 8.99
CA TRP A 180 -6.54 -18.53 7.89
C TRP A 180 -5.30 -18.18 7.06
N ILE A 181 -4.12 -18.17 7.67
CA ILE A 181 -2.88 -17.66 7.07
C ILE A 181 -1.80 -18.72 6.78
N LYS A 182 -1.92 -19.91 7.33
CA LYS A 182 -0.94 -20.98 7.12
C LYS A 182 -0.78 -21.33 5.63
N GLY A 183 0.46 -21.33 5.14
CA GLY A 183 0.77 -21.62 3.74
C GLY A 183 0.61 -20.42 2.81
N ALA A 184 0.25 -19.24 3.33
CA ALA A 184 0.05 -18.03 2.54
C ALA A 184 1.31 -17.16 2.44
N GLU A 185 2.43 -17.53 3.05
CA GLU A 185 3.64 -16.71 3.19
C GLU A 185 4.18 -16.27 1.82
N ARG A 186 4.27 -17.21 0.87
CA ARG A 186 4.71 -16.90 -0.50
C ARG A 186 3.68 -16.07 -1.25
N HIS A 187 2.38 -16.38 -1.11
CA HIS A 187 1.30 -15.66 -1.78
C HIS A 187 1.25 -14.19 -1.37
N ARG A 188 1.38 -13.90 -0.06
CA ARG A 188 1.50 -12.52 0.43
C ARG A 188 2.69 -11.81 -0.21
N SER A 189 3.85 -12.45 -0.25
CA SER A 189 5.06 -11.84 -0.80
C SER A 189 4.96 -11.63 -2.31
N ALA A 190 4.32 -12.56 -3.03
CA ALA A 190 4.04 -12.43 -4.46
C ALA A 190 3.09 -11.26 -4.75
N LEU A 191 2.02 -11.10 -3.95
CA LEU A 191 1.07 -10.00 -4.08
C LEU A 191 1.75 -8.63 -3.90
N LEU A 192 2.64 -8.48 -2.91
CA LEU A 192 3.41 -7.25 -2.71
C LEU A 192 4.42 -7.01 -3.84
N GLY A 193 5.01 -8.07 -4.36
CA GLY A 193 5.87 -8.01 -5.55
C GLY A 193 5.12 -7.56 -6.79
N ALA A 194 3.90 -8.05 -6.99
CA ALA A 194 3.02 -7.65 -8.07
C ALA A 194 2.63 -6.16 -7.96
N GLU A 195 2.27 -5.67 -6.76
CA GLU A 195 2.01 -4.24 -6.53
C GLU A 195 3.20 -3.39 -6.97
N THR A 196 4.40 -3.71 -6.49
CA THR A 196 5.60 -2.93 -6.79
C THR A 196 5.98 -2.98 -8.26
N SER A 197 5.98 -4.16 -8.88
CA SER A 197 6.33 -4.28 -10.31
C SER A 197 5.36 -3.51 -11.20
N THR A 198 4.05 -3.56 -10.90
CA THR A 198 3.03 -2.79 -11.62
C THR A 198 3.24 -1.28 -11.47
N VAL A 199 3.55 -0.80 -10.26
CA VAL A 199 3.83 0.61 -10.00
C VAL A 199 5.08 1.08 -10.76
N LEU A 200 6.19 0.32 -10.69
CA LEU A 200 7.42 0.71 -11.36
C LEU A 200 7.33 0.64 -12.88
N ALA A 201 6.66 -0.38 -13.44
CA ALA A 201 6.41 -0.44 -14.87
C ALA A 201 5.62 0.79 -15.34
N ASN A 202 4.56 1.15 -14.62
CA ASN A 202 3.80 2.37 -14.92
C ASN A 202 4.64 3.64 -14.77
N TYR A 203 5.49 3.73 -13.76
CA TYR A 203 6.39 4.86 -13.58
C TYR A 203 7.33 5.04 -14.79
N ILE A 204 7.94 3.96 -15.26
CA ILE A 204 8.84 4.00 -16.42
C ILE A 204 8.07 4.41 -17.69
N ARG A 205 6.84 3.90 -17.88
CA ARG A 205 5.97 4.31 -18.99
C ARG A 205 5.58 5.80 -18.92
N LEU A 206 5.32 6.33 -17.72
CA LEU A 206 5.06 7.77 -17.52
C LEU A 206 6.28 8.64 -17.88
N LEU A 207 7.50 8.11 -17.74
CA LEU A 207 8.73 8.77 -18.18
C LEU A 207 8.94 8.71 -19.70
N GLY A 208 8.18 7.88 -20.44
CA GLY A 208 8.24 7.76 -21.89
C GLY A 208 9.08 6.59 -22.42
N TRP A 209 9.36 5.58 -21.61
CA TRP A 209 9.98 4.32 -22.03
C TRP A 209 9.02 3.15 -21.80
N ASP A 210 9.01 2.23 -22.75
CA ASP A 210 8.20 1.03 -22.62
C ASP A 210 8.69 0.16 -21.47
N ALA A 211 7.71 -0.43 -20.74
CA ALA A 211 7.99 -1.28 -19.60
C ALA A 211 6.79 -2.19 -19.27
N ARG A 212 7.09 -3.43 -18.89
CA ARG A 212 6.09 -4.42 -18.52
C ARG A 212 6.44 -5.08 -17.19
N ALA A 213 5.43 -5.24 -16.32
CA ALA A 213 5.57 -5.98 -15.07
C ALA A 213 5.40 -7.49 -15.30
N HIS A 214 6.15 -8.26 -14.51
CA HIS A 214 6.14 -9.73 -14.49
C HIS A 214 6.03 -10.21 -13.06
N THR A 215 5.15 -11.16 -12.83
CA THR A 215 4.84 -11.74 -11.52
C THR A 215 4.98 -13.27 -11.57
N GLU A 216 4.93 -13.93 -10.42
CA GLU A 216 4.92 -15.40 -10.38
C GLU A 216 3.63 -16.02 -10.94
N THR A 217 2.58 -15.21 -11.14
CA THR A 217 1.28 -15.63 -11.71
C THR A 217 1.13 -15.27 -13.18
N THR A 218 1.86 -14.25 -13.66
CA THR A 218 1.79 -13.78 -15.06
C THR A 218 3.15 -13.25 -15.49
N SER A 219 3.82 -13.97 -16.40
CA SER A 219 5.15 -13.59 -16.88
C SER A 219 5.43 -14.06 -18.29
N ASP A 220 6.12 -13.22 -19.06
CA ASP A 220 6.69 -13.56 -20.39
C ASP A 220 8.17 -13.95 -20.26
N VAL A 221 8.79 -13.75 -19.08
CA VAL A 221 10.21 -14.01 -18.82
C VAL A 221 10.39 -14.94 -17.63
N ASP A 222 11.53 -15.62 -17.57
CA ASP A 222 11.86 -16.55 -16.48
C ASP A 222 12.44 -15.79 -15.28
N LEU A 223 11.58 -15.53 -14.29
CA LEU A 223 11.97 -14.80 -13.07
C LEU A 223 13.10 -15.51 -12.29
N ASN A 224 13.19 -16.83 -12.35
CA ASN A 224 14.26 -17.57 -11.67
C ASN A 224 15.63 -17.23 -12.28
N ARG A 225 15.74 -17.25 -13.62
CA ARG A 225 16.96 -16.89 -14.33
C ARG A 225 17.33 -15.42 -14.10
N LEU A 226 16.36 -14.52 -14.22
CA LEU A 226 16.58 -13.10 -13.98
C LEU A 226 17.03 -12.81 -12.55
N ALA A 227 16.49 -13.52 -11.55
CA ALA A 227 16.91 -13.37 -10.15
C ALA A 227 18.37 -13.78 -9.93
N VAL A 228 18.83 -14.82 -10.60
CA VAL A 228 20.23 -15.25 -10.53
C VAL A 228 21.13 -14.29 -11.31
N ALA A 229 20.74 -13.87 -12.51
CA ALA A 229 21.51 -12.95 -13.35
C ALA A 229 21.71 -11.58 -12.70
N SER A 230 20.68 -11.08 -12.00
CA SER A 230 20.70 -9.77 -11.31
C SER A 230 21.35 -9.80 -9.91
N GLY A 231 21.77 -10.97 -9.43
CA GLY A 231 22.33 -11.12 -8.08
C GLY A 231 21.29 -11.00 -6.95
N VAL A 232 20.00 -11.12 -7.26
CA VAL A 232 18.91 -11.19 -6.27
C VAL A 232 18.82 -12.57 -5.62
N ALA A 233 19.23 -13.61 -6.36
CA ALA A 233 19.25 -14.99 -5.85
C ALA A 233 20.48 -15.76 -6.29
N ILE A 234 20.71 -16.89 -5.65
CA ILE A 234 21.72 -17.90 -6.00
C ILE A 234 20.97 -19.21 -6.26
N TRP A 235 21.32 -19.89 -7.34
CA TRP A 235 20.94 -21.28 -7.55
C TRP A 235 21.97 -22.20 -6.87
N ASP A 236 21.58 -22.96 -5.85
CA ASP A 236 22.47 -23.86 -5.10
C ASP A 236 22.48 -25.30 -5.63
N GLY A 237 21.79 -25.55 -6.74
CA GLY A 237 21.61 -26.87 -7.32
C GLY A 237 20.28 -27.54 -6.92
N VAL A 238 19.56 -27.01 -5.96
CA VAL A 238 18.29 -27.54 -5.45
C VAL A 238 17.18 -26.48 -5.44
N VAL A 239 17.48 -25.29 -4.90
CA VAL A 239 16.52 -24.19 -4.79
C VAL A 239 17.20 -22.83 -4.98
N LEU A 240 16.41 -21.80 -5.27
CA LEU A 240 16.88 -20.43 -5.20
C LEU A 240 17.01 -19.99 -3.74
N ARG A 241 18.16 -19.41 -3.40
CA ARG A 241 18.47 -18.93 -2.05
C ARG A 241 19.03 -17.52 -2.06
N HIS A 242 18.89 -16.87 -0.94
CA HIS A 242 19.63 -15.65 -0.63
C HIS A 242 20.11 -15.69 0.82
N PRO A 243 21.38 -15.31 1.15
CA PRO A 243 21.94 -15.42 2.50
C PRO A 243 21.12 -14.70 3.56
N PHE A 244 20.47 -13.61 3.18
CA PHE A 244 19.69 -12.77 4.07
C PHE A 244 18.20 -13.11 4.14
N LEU A 245 17.71 -14.09 3.38
CA LEU A 245 16.30 -14.47 3.30
C LEU A 245 16.11 -15.98 3.59
N PRO A 246 16.31 -16.39 4.86
CA PRO A 246 16.26 -17.81 5.23
C PRO A 246 14.90 -18.47 5.05
N ASN A 247 13.81 -17.69 5.14
CA ASN A 247 12.43 -18.18 4.98
C ASN A 247 12.01 -18.27 3.50
N GLY A 248 12.90 -17.87 2.56
CA GLY A 248 12.56 -17.77 1.15
C GLY A 248 11.97 -16.41 0.76
N PHE A 249 11.57 -16.32 -0.50
CA PHE A 249 11.06 -15.07 -1.09
C PHE A 249 10.15 -15.38 -2.28
N ALA A 250 9.35 -14.40 -2.67
CA ALA A 250 8.67 -14.36 -3.96
C ALA A 250 9.39 -13.39 -4.89
N LEU A 251 9.25 -13.59 -6.20
CA LEU A 251 9.90 -12.81 -7.24
C LEU A 251 8.90 -12.00 -8.05
N ALA A 252 9.32 -10.83 -8.47
CA ALA A 252 8.66 -10.03 -9.51
C ALA A 252 9.73 -9.28 -10.31
N ALA A 253 9.39 -8.81 -11.51
CA ALA A 253 10.31 -8.03 -12.32
C ALA A 253 9.59 -6.99 -13.16
N VAL A 254 10.36 -6.02 -13.64
CA VAL A 254 9.94 -5.10 -14.71
C VAL A 254 10.96 -5.21 -15.83
N THR A 255 10.52 -5.55 -17.04
CA THR A 255 11.35 -5.44 -18.24
C THR A 255 11.12 -4.09 -18.91
N THR A 256 12.16 -3.53 -19.53
CA THR A 256 12.09 -2.18 -20.12
C THR A 256 13.12 -1.94 -21.22
N ALA A 257 12.78 -0.99 -22.10
CA ALA A 257 13.71 -0.39 -23.06
C ALA A 257 14.58 0.73 -22.44
N LEU A 258 14.27 1.17 -21.20
CA LEU A 258 15.10 2.17 -20.50
C LEU A 258 16.46 1.58 -20.16
N GLU A 259 17.52 2.21 -20.68
CA GLU A 259 18.90 1.77 -20.41
C GLU A 259 19.25 1.90 -18.93
N LEU A 260 19.66 0.77 -18.33
CA LEU A 260 20.04 0.64 -16.92
C LEU A 260 21.45 0.04 -16.81
N ARG A 261 22.11 0.24 -15.65
CA ARG A 261 23.36 -0.43 -15.33
C ARG A 261 23.08 -1.79 -14.67
N PRO A 262 23.47 -2.93 -15.30
CA PRO A 262 23.31 -4.24 -14.71
C PRO A 262 24.17 -4.45 -13.45
N ASP A 263 23.68 -5.23 -12.52
CA ASP A 263 24.42 -5.78 -11.39
C ASP A 263 25.18 -7.04 -11.79
N ALA A 264 26.09 -7.49 -10.93
CA ALA A 264 26.76 -8.77 -11.10
C ALA A 264 26.07 -9.88 -10.29
N PRO A 265 26.01 -11.12 -10.81
CA PRO A 265 25.50 -12.27 -10.08
C PRO A 265 26.26 -12.50 -8.77
N LEU A 266 25.57 -13.05 -7.76
CA LEU A 266 26.21 -13.49 -6.53
C LEU A 266 27.02 -14.76 -6.76
N ALA A 267 28.20 -14.85 -6.14
CA ALA A 267 28.99 -16.08 -6.16
C ALA A 267 28.30 -17.15 -5.28
N SER A 268 28.45 -18.42 -5.65
CA SER A 268 27.92 -19.55 -4.86
C SER A 268 28.43 -19.56 -3.41
N SER A 269 29.65 -19.07 -3.17
CA SER A 269 30.23 -18.89 -1.84
C SER A 269 29.48 -17.84 -0.97
N ALA A 270 28.63 -17.02 -1.54
CA ALA A 270 27.83 -16.07 -0.77
C ALA A 270 26.84 -16.77 0.18
N VAL A 271 26.38 -17.98 -0.15
CA VAL A 271 25.47 -18.77 0.69
C VAL A 271 26.13 -19.20 2.00
N THR A 272 27.45 -19.41 1.99
CA THR A 272 28.24 -19.84 3.14
C THR A 272 28.93 -18.68 3.86
N ALA A 273 28.85 -17.47 3.32
CA ALA A 273 29.37 -16.30 4.02
C ALA A 273 28.68 -16.20 5.40
N PRO A 274 29.45 -16.01 6.50
CA PRO A 274 28.85 -15.88 7.83
C PRO A 274 27.86 -14.73 7.79
N GLY A 275 26.59 -15.08 7.72
CA GLY A 275 25.51 -14.11 7.76
C GLY A 275 25.60 -13.42 9.11
N GLN A 276 25.94 -12.14 9.14
CA GLN A 276 25.43 -11.31 10.21
C GLN A 276 23.93 -11.60 10.24
N ALA A 277 23.39 -11.93 11.41
CA ALA A 277 21.95 -12.05 11.61
C ALA A 277 21.33 -10.75 11.09
N VAL A 278 20.86 -10.78 9.85
CA VAL A 278 20.29 -9.62 9.22
C VAL A 278 18.97 -9.43 9.91
N ARG A 279 18.79 -8.28 10.51
CA ARG A 279 17.47 -7.88 10.98
C ARG A 279 16.57 -7.95 9.76
N ASP A 280 15.64 -8.90 9.79
CA ASP A 280 14.53 -8.90 8.85
C ASP A 280 13.96 -7.47 8.82
N PRO A 281 13.96 -6.77 7.69
CA PRO A 281 13.39 -5.42 7.61
C PRO A 281 11.93 -5.39 8.01
N TYR A 282 11.27 -6.55 7.98
CA TYR A 282 9.92 -6.77 8.48
C TYR A 282 9.86 -7.32 9.92
N ALA A 283 10.99 -7.55 10.60
CA ALA A 283 10.97 -8.05 11.99
C ALA A 283 10.18 -7.15 12.95
N ARG A 284 10.00 -5.87 12.61
CA ARG A 284 9.12 -4.96 13.33
C ARG A 284 7.64 -5.16 13.03
N ARG A 285 7.33 -5.82 11.90
CA ARG A 285 6.00 -6.12 11.39
C ARG A 285 5.67 -7.60 11.49
N ASP A 286 6.63 -8.40 11.95
CA ASP A 286 6.42 -9.82 12.13
C ASP A 286 5.31 -10.08 13.14
N PHE A 287 4.60 -11.13 12.87
CA PHE A 287 3.68 -11.77 13.78
C PHE A 287 4.46 -12.16 15.03
N LYS A 288 4.49 -11.30 16.03
CA LYS A 288 5.24 -11.55 17.26
C LYS A 288 4.41 -12.42 18.20
N ASP A 289 5.10 -13.27 18.94
CA ASP A 289 4.53 -13.89 20.11
C ASP A 289 4.16 -12.79 21.12
N GLY A 290 2.90 -12.74 21.51
CA GLY A 290 2.39 -11.77 22.47
C GLY A 290 1.63 -10.60 21.84
N ALA A 291 1.09 -9.76 22.70
CA ALA A 291 0.28 -8.63 22.32
C ALA A 291 1.07 -7.57 21.53
N HIS A 292 0.43 -7.02 20.50
CA HIS A 292 0.98 -5.85 19.80
C HIS A 292 1.13 -4.67 20.79
N PRO A 293 2.14 -3.79 20.66
CA PRO A 293 2.36 -2.67 21.58
C PRO A 293 1.11 -1.82 21.86
N PHE A 294 0.23 -1.64 20.88
CA PHE A 294 -1.04 -0.92 21.06
C PHE A 294 -2.01 -1.61 22.01
N GLU A 295 -1.95 -2.91 22.15
CA GLU A 295 -2.83 -3.70 23.02
C GLU A 295 -2.41 -3.66 24.48
N THR A 296 -1.20 -3.18 24.77
CA THR A 296 -0.66 -3.01 26.12
C THR A 296 -0.76 -1.59 26.67
N LEU A 297 -1.28 -0.63 25.89
CA LEU A 297 -1.46 0.75 26.34
C LEU A 297 -2.59 0.87 27.37
N LYS A 298 -2.55 1.99 28.12
CA LYS A 298 -3.66 2.32 29.03
C LYS A 298 -4.93 2.53 28.23
N ARG A 299 -5.89 1.63 28.43
CA ARG A 299 -7.23 1.72 27.83
C ARG A 299 -8.14 2.53 28.73
N VAL A 300 -9.07 3.24 28.13
CA VAL A 300 -10.10 4.05 28.78
C VAL A 300 -11.46 3.78 28.16
N ASP A 301 -12.55 4.04 28.90
CA ASP A 301 -13.91 3.72 28.41
C ASP A 301 -14.39 4.66 27.29
N GLN A 302 -13.84 5.88 27.23
CA GLN A 302 -14.20 6.89 26.25
C GLN A 302 -12.97 7.63 25.76
N PRO A 303 -12.98 8.15 24.52
CA PRO A 303 -11.92 9.03 24.03
C PRO A 303 -11.67 10.21 24.96
N THR A 304 -10.41 10.62 25.10
CA THR A 304 -10.02 11.77 25.93
C THR A 304 -10.51 13.12 25.38
N THR A 305 -10.97 13.15 24.14
CA THR A 305 -11.65 14.29 23.54
C THR A 305 -13.15 14.14 23.76
N TYR A 306 -13.77 15.13 24.43
CA TYR A 306 -15.22 15.13 24.61
C TYR A 306 -15.95 15.14 23.26
N MET A 307 -16.94 14.28 23.13
CA MET A 307 -17.85 14.18 21.99
C MET A 307 -19.28 13.97 22.51
N ASP A 308 -20.21 14.81 22.08
CA ASP A 308 -21.63 14.65 22.37
C ASP A 308 -22.28 13.74 21.32
N GLU A 309 -21.95 12.46 21.37
CA GLU A 309 -22.32 11.48 20.34
C GLU A 309 -23.81 11.47 19.97
N PRO A 310 -24.77 11.53 20.92
CA PRO A 310 -26.18 11.51 20.58
C PRO A 310 -26.65 12.66 19.68
N ASN A 311 -25.91 13.77 19.68
CA ASN A 311 -26.24 14.97 18.95
C ASN A 311 -25.34 15.23 17.73
N ILE A 312 -24.38 14.34 17.41
CA ILE A 312 -23.52 14.49 16.23
C ILE A 312 -24.33 14.21 14.96
N PRO A 313 -24.52 15.18 14.06
CA PRO A 313 -25.21 14.95 12.81
C PRO A 313 -24.30 14.23 11.80
N ARG A 314 -24.88 13.43 10.92
CA ARG A 314 -24.21 12.94 9.74
C ARG A 314 -23.93 14.09 8.77
N VAL A 315 -22.68 14.24 8.35
CA VAL A 315 -22.26 15.29 7.42
C VAL A 315 -22.17 14.78 5.98
N PRO A 316 -22.45 15.58 4.95
CA PRO A 316 -22.28 15.15 3.57
C PRO A 316 -20.78 15.12 3.21
N LYS A 317 -20.36 14.14 2.40
CA LYS A 317 -18.98 14.06 1.88
C LYS A 317 -18.57 15.31 1.10
N ARG A 318 -19.52 16.00 0.50
CA ARG A 318 -19.31 17.27 -0.19
C ARG A 318 -18.73 18.37 0.72
N ALA A 319 -18.88 18.26 2.04
CA ALA A 319 -18.27 19.17 3.01
C ALA A 319 -16.79 18.88 3.28
N ASP A 320 -16.27 17.72 2.85
CA ASP A 320 -14.85 17.38 2.94
C ASP A 320 -13.97 18.36 2.17
N LEU A 321 -12.80 18.70 2.73
CA LEU A 321 -11.89 19.69 2.15
C LEU A 321 -11.48 19.35 0.70
N PHE A 322 -11.17 18.08 0.43
CA PHE A 322 -10.78 17.67 -0.92
C PHE A 322 -11.95 17.73 -1.90
N ALA A 323 -13.14 17.34 -1.47
CA ALA A 323 -14.35 17.50 -2.30
C ALA A 323 -14.62 18.98 -2.59
N ARG A 324 -14.55 19.87 -1.60
CA ARG A 324 -14.69 21.31 -1.78
C ARG A 324 -13.68 21.88 -2.79
N ALA A 325 -12.42 21.47 -2.66
CA ALA A 325 -11.38 21.88 -3.61
C ALA A 325 -11.68 21.41 -5.04
N GLN A 326 -12.10 20.15 -5.21
CA GLN A 326 -12.47 19.59 -6.52
C GLN A 326 -13.64 20.32 -7.19
N PHE A 327 -14.63 20.69 -6.41
CA PHE A 327 -15.82 21.40 -6.90
C PHE A 327 -15.61 22.91 -7.07
N GLY A 328 -14.39 23.42 -6.80
CA GLY A 328 -14.03 24.82 -7.05
C GLY A 328 -14.42 25.80 -5.94
N ASP A 329 -14.90 25.35 -4.79
CA ASP A 329 -15.28 26.21 -3.66
C ASP A 329 -14.10 27.04 -3.11
N MET A 330 -12.88 26.60 -3.42
CA MET A 330 -11.63 27.22 -2.96
C MET A 330 -10.87 27.94 -4.09
N GLY A 331 -11.55 28.19 -5.20
CA GLY A 331 -11.02 28.89 -6.36
C GLY A 331 -10.37 28.00 -7.43
N PRO A 332 -10.21 28.54 -8.65
CA PRO A 332 -9.82 27.76 -9.83
C PRO A 332 -8.39 27.22 -9.77
N ALA A 333 -7.48 27.89 -9.09
CA ALA A 333 -6.10 27.43 -8.95
C ALA A 333 -6.04 26.15 -8.12
N LEU A 334 -6.73 26.11 -6.98
CA LEU A 334 -6.77 24.95 -6.12
C LEU A 334 -7.59 23.81 -6.75
N GLN A 335 -8.68 24.14 -7.46
CA GLN A 335 -9.46 23.16 -8.22
C GLN A 335 -8.59 22.43 -9.27
N LYS A 336 -7.77 23.15 -10.02
CA LYS A 336 -6.85 22.57 -11.01
C LYS A 336 -5.86 21.59 -10.36
N GLU A 337 -5.31 21.93 -9.22
CA GLU A 337 -4.39 21.04 -8.49
C GLU A 337 -5.16 19.83 -7.89
N ALA A 338 -6.31 20.06 -7.30
CA ALA A 338 -7.16 19.01 -6.72
C ALA A 338 -7.68 18.01 -7.76
N THR A 339 -7.82 18.40 -9.03
CA THR A 339 -8.19 17.51 -10.13
C THR A 339 -7.02 16.72 -10.73
N GLY A 340 -5.90 16.66 -10.05
CA GLY A 340 -4.78 15.76 -10.36
C GLY A 340 -3.59 16.43 -11.03
N GLY A 341 -3.66 17.72 -11.38
CA GLY A 341 -2.58 18.42 -12.04
C GLY A 341 -1.25 18.40 -11.27
N TYR A 342 -1.31 18.47 -9.96
CA TYR A 342 -0.13 18.39 -9.09
C TYR A 342 0.59 17.04 -9.20
N TYR A 343 -0.17 15.95 -9.11
CA TYR A 343 0.39 14.58 -9.11
C TYR A 343 1.12 14.25 -10.41
N VAL A 344 0.55 14.64 -11.55
CA VAL A 344 1.14 14.34 -12.86
C VAL A 344 2.39 15.19 -13.13
N ARG A 345 2.34 16.49 -12.80
CA ARG A 345 3.42 17.40 -13.16
C ARG A 345 4.63 17.36 -12.20
N LYS A 346 4.40 17.10 -10.93
CA LYS A 346 5.42 17.26 -9.88
C LYS A 346 5.85 15.96 -9.21
N ALA A 347 5.09 14.89 -9.35
CA ALA A 347 5.30 13.67 -8.62
C ALA A 347 4.91 12.43 -9.44
N ALA A 348 5.63 12.17 -10.54
CA ALA A 348 5.40 10.99 -11.36
C ALA A 348 5.38 9.66 -10.59
N PRO A 349 6.22 9.43 -9.54
CA PRO A 349 6.09 8.25 -8.69
C PRO A 349 4.73 8.15 -7.99
N SER A 350 4.20 9.28 -7.53
CA SER A 350 2.85 9.33 -6.93
C SER A 350 1.75 9.02 -7.96
N ALA A 351 1.88 9.52 -9.20
CA ALA A 351 0.94 9.23 -10.27
C ALA A 351 0.92 7.75 -10.63
N ALA A 352 2.09 7.11 -10.65
CA ALA A 352 2.22 5.67 -10.89
C ALA A 352 1.51 4.83 -9.83
N GLN A 353 1.68 5.17 -8.56
CA GLN A 353 0.99 4.51 -7.45
C GLN A 353 -0.53 4.74 -7.52
N ARG A 354 -0.96 5.93 -7.92
CA ARG A 354 -2.37 6.30 -8.00
C ARG A 354 -3.12 5.52 -9.09
N ARG A 355 -2.45 5.13 -10.17
CA ARG A 355 -3.03 4.27 -11.20
C ARG A 355 -3.44 2.91 -10.63
N ALA A 356 -2.54 2.24 -9.91
CA ALA A 356 -2.84 0.97 -9.24
C ALA A 356 -3.92 1.14 -8.17
N LEU A 357 -3.86 2.22 -7.37
CA LEU A 357 -4.90 2.58 -6.41
C LEU A 357 -6.28 2.71 -7.06
N GLY A 358 -6.37 3.34 -8.24
CA GLY A 358 -7.61 3.50 -9.00
C GLY A 358 -8.21 2.17 -9.45
N ALA A 359 -7.40 1.18 -9.79
CA ALA A 359 -7.86 -0.15 -10.15
C ALA A 359 -8.56 -0.86 -8.98
N PHE A 360 -8.04 -0.72 -7.77
CA PHE A 360 -8.61 -1.37 -6.57
C PHE A 360 -9.96 -0.80 -6.12
N VAL A 361 -10.41 0.34 -6.64
CA VAL A 361 -11.78 0.84 -6.38
C VAL A 361 -12.85 -0.20 -6.74
N LEU A 362 -12.55 -1.11 -7.66
CA LEU A 362 -13.45 -2.18 -8.08
C LEU A 362 -13.48 -3.39 -7.12
N LEU A 363 -12.53 -3.48 -6.18
CA LEU A 363 -12.34 -4.61 -5.27
C LEU A 363 -12.49 -4.22 -3.79
N GLN A 364 -13.25 -3.16 -3.50
CA GLN A 364 -13.44 -2.66 -2.14
C GLN A 364 -14.64 -3.28 -1.42
N ASP A 365 -15.57 -3.85 -2.17
CA ASP A 365 -16.77 -4.54 -1.70
C ASP A 365 -17.02 -5.78 -2.55
N GLY A 366 -17.74 -6.74 -2.00
CA GLY A 366 -18.15 -7.96 -2.69
C GLY A 366 -19.43 -8.52 -2.10
N ALA A 367 -20.13 -9.36 -2.87
CA ALA A 367 -21.29 -10.07 -2.34
C ALA A 367 -20.83 -11.09 -1.29
N PRO A 368 -21.46 -11.14 -0.11
CA PRO A 368 -21.14 -12.15 0.88
C PRO A 368 -21.52 -13.56 0.38
N ALA A 369 -20.74 -14.56 0.80
CA ALA A 369 -21.07 -15.96 0.55
C ALA A 369 -22.46 -16.30 1.13
N PRO A 370 -23.21 -17.23 0.50
CA PRO A 370 -24.59 -17.50 0.89
C PRO A 370 -24.74 -18.16 2.28
N VAL A 371 -23.65 -18.69 2.81
CA VAL A 371 -23.61 -19.36 4.11
C VAL A 371 -22.66 -18.64 5.04
N GLN A 372 -23.17 -18.14 6.16
CA GLN A 372 -22.34 -17.52 7.19
C GLN A 372 -21.62 -18.58 8.03
N GLN A 373 -20.32 -18.41 8.17
CA GLN A 373 -19.50 -19.21 9.09
C GLN A 373 -19.54 -18.55 10.48
N ALA A 374 -20.18 -19.21 11.43
CA ALA A 374 -20.30 -18.70 12.79
C ALA A 374 -18.93 -18.66 13.49
N VAL A 375 -18.48 -17.47 13.87
CA VAL A 375 -17.24 -17.24 14.63
C VAL A 375 -17.58 -16.39 15.86
N ALA A 376 -17.08 -16.79 17.04
CA ALA A 376 -17.30 -15.99 18.24
C ALA A 376 -16.65 -14.60 18.07
N PRO A 377 -17.30 -13.50 18.53
CA PRO A 377 -16.82 -12.13 18.28
C PRO A 377 -15.37 -11.87 18.68
N ARG A 378 -14.93 -12.39 19.82
CA ARG A 378 -13.55 -12.27 20.29
C ARG A 378 -12.57 -13.00 19.36
N THR A 379 -12.88 -14.23 19.01
CA THR A 379 -12.06 -15.02 18.08
C THR A 379 -12.00 -14.36 16.71
N ALA A 380 -13.12 -13.86 16.20
CA ALA A 380 -13.17 -13.13 14.94
C ALA A 380 -12.24 -11.91 14.96
N SER A 381 -12.27 -11.12 16.04
CA SER A 381 -11.38 -9.96 16.19
C SER A 381 -9.91 -10.35 16.24
N GLU A 382 -9.55 -11.42 16.96
CA GLU A 382 -8.19 -11.95 17.03
C GLU A 382 -7.70 -12.44 15.65
N LEU A 383 -8.55 -13.15 14.91
CA LEU A 383 -8.24 -13.65 13.57
C LEU A 383 -8.07 -12.52 12.56
N ILE A 384 -8.96 -11.51 12.56
CA ILE A 384 -8.85 -10.34 11.68
C ILE A 384 -7.59 -9.54 11.96
N LYS A 385 -7.25 -9.31 13.24
CA LYS A 385 -6.00 -8.64 13.62
C LYS A 385 -4.79 -9.45 13.14
N ALA A 386 -4.77 -10.75 13.40
CA ALA A 386 -3.72 -11.65 12.96
C ALA A 386 -3.49 -11.59 11.45
N THR A 387 -4.56 -11.68 10.68
CA THR A 387 -4.53 -11.58 9.21
C THR A 387 -4.03 -10.23 8.75
N SER A 388 -4.51 -9.14 9.34
CA SER A 388 -4.09 -7.78 8.98
C SER A 388 -2.60 -7.56 9.23
N TYR A 389 -2.08 -7.99 10.38
CA TYR A 389 -0.64 -7.93 10.67
C TYR A 389 0.18 -8.83 9.74
N PHE A 390 -0.30 -10.03 9.45
CA PHE A 390 0.36 -10.93 8.49
C PHE A 390 0.44 -10.29 7.10
N LEU A 391 -0.61 -9.63 6.63
CA LEU A 391 -0.61 -8.90 5.37
C LEU A 391 0.37 -7.74 5.34
N GLY A 392 0.71 -7.15 6.47
CA GLY A 392 1.67 -6.05 6.60
C GLY A 392 1.05 -4.71 6.97
N VAL A 393 -0.13 -4.71 7.56
CA VAL A 393 -0.69 -3.54 8.24
C VAL A 393 0.14 -3.25 9.48
N ASP A 394 0.51 -1.99 9.71
CA ASP A 394 1.38 -1.62 10.83
C ASP A 394 0.64 -1.60 12.17
N ALA A 395 -0.65 -1.29 12.16
CA ALA A 395 -1.52 -1.40 13.32
C ALA A 395 -2.98 -1.59 12.91
N VAL A 396 -3.73 -2.37 13.69
CA VAL A 396 -5.15 -2.63 13.48
C VAL A 396 -5.91 -2.53 14.79
N GLY A 397 -7.08 -1.88 14.77
CA GLY A 397 -7.97 -1.75 15.91
C GLY A 397 -9.41 -1.88 15.47
N ILE A 398 -10.27 -2.37 16.35
CA ILE A 398 -11.67 -2.69 16.06
C ILE A 398 -12.56 -1.86 16.98
N SER A 399 -13.57 -1.22 16.40
CA SER A 399 -14.58 -0.46 17.14
C SER A 399 -15.96 -0.65 16.56
N ARG A 400 -16.96 -0.16 17.27
CA ARG A 400 -18.28 0.08 16.66
C ARG A 400 -18.14 1.12 15.54
N CYS A 401 -19.02 1.06 14.56
CA CYS A 401 -19.18 2.07 13.53
C CYS A 401 -20.53 2.79 13.72
N PRO A 402 -20.60 3.86 14.54
CA PRO A 402 -21.85 4.53 14.81
C PRO A 402 -22.38 5.25 13.56
N GLU A 403 -23.70 5.44 13.45
CA GLU A 403 -24.33 6.06 12.28
C GLU A 403 -23.75 7.45 11.95
N TRP A 404 -23.41 8.25 12.95
CA TRP A 404 -22.83 9.58 12.74
C TRP A 404 -21.43 9.54 12.12
N ALA A 405 -20.74 8.40 12.13
CA ALA A 405 -19.47 8.24 11.44
C ALA A 405 -19.64 8.01 9.93
N TRP A 406 -20.84 7.72 9.46
CA TRP A 406 -21.13 7.62 8.04
C TRP A 406 -21.44 8.98 7.45
N TYR A 407 -20.92 9.29 6.26
CA TYR A 407 -21.39 10.45 5.52
C TYR A 407 -22.89 10.33 5.22
N SER A 408 -23.62 11.45 5.26
CA SER A 408 -25.05 11.45 4.93
C SER A 408 -25.32 11.29 3.43
N HIS A 409 -24.43 11.85 2.61
CA HIS A 409 -24.49 11.82 1.15
C HIS A 409 -23.07 11.71 0.58
N ASP A 410 -22.95 11.11 -0.57
CA ASP A 410 -21.70 11.12 -1.35
C ASP A 410 -21.39 12.54 -1.88
N ALA A 411 -20.26 12.69 -2.59
CA ALA A 411 -19.88 13.99 -3.13
C ALA A 411 -20.79 14.48 -4.28
N ARG A 412 -21.62 13.61 -4.87
CA ARG A 412 -22.62 13.95 -5.90
C ARG A 412 -23.99 14.25 -5.31
N GLY A 413 -24.20 14.03 -4.02
CA GLY A 413 -25.46 14.24 -3.33
C GLY A 413 -26.37 13.01 -3.27
N ALA A 414 -25.89 11.83 -3.66
CA ALA A 414 -26.64 10.59 -3.45
C ALA A 414 -26.58 10.20 -1.97
N PRO A 415 -27.70 9.77 -1.36
CA PRO A 415 -27.73 9.35 0.04
C PRO A 415 -26.86 8.12 0.27
N ILE A 416 -26.22 8.05 1.43
CA ILE A 416 -25.45 6.90 1.90
C ILE A 416 -26.19 6.31 3.09
N ASP A 417 -26.51 5.01 2.99
CA ASP A 417 -27.11 4.27 4.09
C ASP A 417 -26.01 3.62 4.95
N PRO A 418 -26.05 3.74 6.28
CA PRO A 418 -25.16 3.01 7.18
C PRO A 418 -25.43 1.50 7.10
N LEU A 419 -24.59 0.77 6.39
CA LEU A 419 -24.79 -0.67 6.14
C LEU A 419 -24.22 -1.55 7.25
N HIS A 420 -23.24 -1.06 7.99
CA HIS A 420 -22.45 -1.85 8.94
C HIS A 420 -22.29 -1.09 10.26
N ASP A 421 -22.26 -1.83 11.35
CA ASP A 421 -22.09 -1.29 12.71
C ASP A 421 -20.71 -1.59 13.33
N GLN A 422 -19.87 -2.35 12.62
CA GLN A 422 -18.50 -2.67 13.03
C GLN A 422 -17.48 -1.96 12.13
N ALA A 423 -16.37 -1.52 12.71
CA ALA A 423 -15.27 -0.88 11.99
C ALA A 423 -13.92 -1.50 12.37
N ILE A 424 -13.18 -1.93 11.37
CA ILE A 424 -11.81 -2.40 11.45
C ILE A 424 -10.92 -1.29 10.92
N SER A 425 -10.34 -0.51 11.81
CA SER A 425 -9.41 0.57 11.46
C SER A 425 -8.01 0.01 11.27
N MET A 426 -7.38 0.37 10.16
CA MET A 426 -6.02 -0.06 9.80
C MET A 426 -5.13 1.15 9.60
N VAL A 427 -3.87 1.04 9.98
CA VAL A 427 -2.88 2.11 9.87
C VAL A 427 -1.66 1.60 9.12
N ILE A 428 -1.20 2.40 8.16
CA ILE A 428 0.06 2.21 7.43
C ILE A 428 1.02 3.32 7.85
N ASP A 429 2.19 2.93 8.37
CA ASP A 429 3.28 3.86 8.70
C ASP A 429 3.90 4.43 7.42
N GLN A 430 4.00 5.74 7.36
CA GLN A 430 4.66 6.41 6.24
C GLN A 430 6.20 6.35 6.31
N GLY A 431 6.75 5.86 7.42
CA GLY A 431 8.18 5.73 7.66
C GLY A 431 8.81 7.01 8.20
N TYR A 432 9.61 6.88 9.26
CA TYR A 432 10.26 8.02 9.92
C TYR A 432 11.22 8.76 8.96
N GLU A 433 12.16 8.02 8.36
CA GLU A 433 13.17 8.58 7.47
C GLU A 433 12.55 9.17 6.20
N THR A 434 11.51 8.52 5.68
CA THR A 434 10.75 9.00 4.53
C THR A 434 10.08 10.34 4.84
N MET A 435 9.47 10.48 6.01
CA MET A 435 8.82 11.73 6.40
C MET A 435 9.82 12.85 6.70
N GLU A 436 10.94 12.55 7.35
CA GLU A 436 12.02 13.54 7.56
C GLU A 436 12.61 14.07 6.26
N GLY A 437 12.81 13.16 5.31
CA GLY A 437 13.29 13.51 3.99
C GLY A 437 12.25 14.15 3.09
N SER A 438 10.99 14.20 3.46
CA SER A 438 9.88 14.73 2.64
C SER A 438 9.78 16.24 2.76
N SER A 439 10.77 16.97 2.22
CA SER A 439 10.82 18.43 2.27
C SER A 439 9.81 19.15 1.37
N GLY A 440 9.02 18.41 0.59
CA GLY A 440 7.99 18.94 -0.29
C GLY A 440 8.46 19.25 -1.71
N ASP A 441 9.72 19.04 -2.03
CA ASP A 441 10.32 19.45 -3.30
C ASP A 441 11.02 18.34 -4.09
N ASP A 442 10.94 17.08 -3.64
CA ASP A 442 11.42 15.92 -4.38
C ASP A 442 10.32 14.85 -4.58
N TRP A 443 10.68 13.72 -5.21
CA TRP A 443 9.73 12.69 -5.60
C TRP A 443 9.02 12.00 -4.42
N ILE A 444 9.62 11.95 -3.23
CA ILE A 444 9.05 11.29 -2.04
C ILE A 444 7.92 12.11 -1.42
N ALA A 445 7.92 13.43 -1.58
CA ALA A 445 7.01 14.32 -0.85
C ALA A 445 5.52 13.93 -0.94
N VAL A 446 5.06 13.50 -2.10
CA VAL A 446 3.68 13.05 -2.31
C VAL A 446 3.59 11.53 -2.39
N ALA A 447 4.61 10.87 -2.93
CA ALA A 447 4.66 9.43 -3.10
C ALA A 447 4.48 8.66 -1.79
N GLN A 448 5.01 9.18 -0.68
CA GLN A 448 4.89 8.55 0.64
C GLN A 448 3.42 8.41 1.11
N SER A 449 2.58 9.38 0.82
CA SER A 449 1.14 9.29 1.12
C SER A 449 0.43 8.32 0.17
N MET A 450 0.78 8.36 -1.13
CA MET A 450 0.19 7.47 -2.13
C MET A 450 0.56 6.01 -1.88
N ARG A 451 1.80 5.71 -1.45
CA ARG A 451 2.19 4.35 -1.06
C ARG A 451 1.28 3.80 0.04
N ALA A 452 1.04 4.58 1.08
CA ALA A 452 0.20 4.14 2.18
C ALA A 452 -1.27 3.97 1.77
N TYR A 453 -1.80 4.85 0.93
CA TYR A 453 -3.17 4.72 0.40
C TYR A 453 -3.32 3.51 -0.53
N LEU A 454 -2.36 3.29 -1.43
CA LEU A 454 -2.34 2.11 -2.30
C LEU A 454 -2.28 0.83 -1.47
N ARG A 455 -1.34 0.77 -0.52
CA ARG A 455 -1.18 -0.39 0.36
C ARG A 455 -2.46 -0.69 1.14
N PHE A 456 -3.12 0.33 1.70
CA PHE A 456 -4.39 0.11 2.38
C PHE A 456 -5.47 -0.38 1.41
N SER A 457 -5.57 0.19 0.20
CA SER A 457 -6.58 -0.23 -0.78
C SER A 457 -6.44 -1.70 -1.17
N LEU A 458 -5.19 -2.17 -1.29
CA LEU A 458 -4.89 -3.59 -1.51
C LEU A 458 -5.25 -4.43 -0.28
N LEU A 459 -4.67 -4.13 0.88
CA LEU A 459 -4.80 -4.99 2.07
C LEU A 459 -6.19 -4.93 2.69
N GLY A 460 -6.80 -3.74 2.73
CA GLY A 460 -8.18 -3.56 3.21
C GLY A 460 -9.20 -4.26 2.31
N GLY A 461 -9.00 -4.22 0.99
CA GLY A 461 -9.81 -4.97 0.04
C GLY A 461 -9.69 -6.49 0.26
N VAL A 462 -8.48 -7.00 0.47
CA VAL A 462 -8.26 -8.43 0.79
C VAL A 462 -8.98 -8.84 2.08
N VAL A 463 -8.93 -8.01 3.14
CA VAL A 463 -9.63 -8.30 4.40
C VAL A 463 -11.15 -8.25 4.20
N ALA A 464 -11.66 -7.28 3.43
CA ALA A 464 -13.09 -7.24 3.10
C ALA A 464 -13.52 -8.48 2.29
N ALA A 465 -12.73 -8.89 1.30
CA ALA A 465 -12.99 -10.09 0.51
C ALA A 465 -12.98 -11.36 1.38
N GLN A 466 -12.05 -11.47 2.33
CA GLN A 466 -12.04 -12.60 3.28
C GLN A 466 -13.29 -12.64 4.15
N ILE A 467 -13.73 -11.50 4.68
CA ILE A 467 -14.95 -11.41 5.49
C ILE A 467 -16.17 -11.77 4.63
N SER A 468 -16.22 -11.30 3.38
CA SER A 468 -17.30 -11.65 2.44
C SER A 468 -17.34 -13.14 2.13
N ALA A 469 -16.19 -13.79 1.98
CA ALA A 469 -16.10 -15.24 1.80
C ALA A 469 -16.55 -16.04 3.04
N LEU A 470 -16.55 -15.43 4.23
CA LEU A 470 -17.12 -16.01 5.45
C LEU A 470 -18.64 -15.79 5.57
N GLY A 471 -19.27 -15.15 4.59
CA GLY A 471 -20.71 -14.91 4.52
C GLY A 471 -21.20 -13.65 5.23
N TYR A 472 -20.31 -12.71 5.52
CA TYR A 472 -20.66 -11.40 6.10
C TYR A 472 -20.45 -10.28 5.10
N SER A 473 -21.29 -9.24 5.17
CA SER A 473 -21.09 -8.05 4.37
C SER A 473 -19.87 -7.25 4.85
N ALA A 474 -19.03 -6.80 3.93
CA ALA A 474 -17.88 -5.99 4.25
C ALA A 474 -17.54 -5.00 3.13
N LYS A 475 -17.02 -3.82 3.50
CA LYS A 475 -16.56 -2.81 2.57
C LYS A 475 -15.30 -2.12 3.08
N ALA A 476 -14.28 -2.02 2.22
CA ALA A 476 -13.09 -1.21 2.50
C ALA A 476 -13.34 0.25 2.06
N HIS A 477 -13.12 1.19 2.98
CA HIS A 477 -13.27 2.63 2.77
C HIS A 477 -11.90 3.25 2.54
N THR A 478 -11.57 3.48 1.28
CA THR A 478 -10.29 4.05 0.85
C THR A 478 -10.36 5.56 0.68
N VAL A 479 -9.23 6.18 0.38
CA VAL A 479 -9.18 7.60 0.00
C VAL A 479 -9.99 7.90 -1.27
N MET A 480 -10.19 6.91 -2.15
CA MET A 480 -10.92 7.08 -3.40
C MET A 480 -12.43 6.95 -3.23
N ASP A 481 -12.87 6.05 -2.40
CA ASP A 481 -14.30 5.68 -2.29
C ASP A 481 -14.74 5.45 -0.83
N GLY A 482 -14.24 6.26 0.12
CA GLY A 482 -14.64 6.14 1.52
C GLY A 482 -15.99 6.78 1.80
N GLU A 483 -16.85 6.09 2.55
CA GLU A 483 -18.18 6.54 2.99
C GLU A 483 -18.25 6.85 4.50
N VAL A 484 -17.13 6.66 5.22
CA VAL A 484 -17.05 6.88 6.67
C VAL A 484 -15.99 7.91 7.04
N LEU A 485 -16.19 8.58 8.16
CA LEU A 485 -15.23 9.47 8.81
C LEU A 485 -14.20 8.62 9.56
N GLN A 486 -12.98 8.52 9.05
CA GLN A 486 -11.93 7.67 9.62
C GLN A 486 -11.38 8.17 10.96
N PRO A 487 -11.10 9.48 11.17
CA PRO A 487 -10.50 9.96 12.42
C PRO A 487 -11.25 9.56 13.69
N PRO A 488 -12.60 9.70 13.79
CA PRO A 488 -13.30 9.25 14.99
C PRO A 488 -13.24 7.73 15.20
N LEU A 489 -13.22 6.94 14.13
CA LEU A 489 -13.08 5.48 14.24
C LEU A 489 -11.70 5.08 14.76
N LEU A 490 -10.65 5.83 14.43
CA LEU A 490 -9.33 5.66 15.02
C LEU A 490 -9.30 5.97 16.53
N LEU A 491 -10.06 6.97 16.98
CA LEU A 491 -10.20 7.26 18.41
C LEU A 491 -10.91 6.12 19.14
N LEU A 492 -12.03 5.66 18.59
CA LEU A 492 -12.85 4.60 19.18
C LEU A 492 -12.11 3.27 19.24
N SER A 493 -11.26 2.97 18.26
CA SER A 493 -10.45 1.74 18.21
C SER A 493 -9.09 1.84 18.92
N GLY A 494 -8.81 2.97 19.58
CA GLY A 494 -7.65 3.11 20.46
C GLY A 494 -6.32 3.38 19.75
N PHE A 495 -6.33 4.02 18.59
CA PHE A 495 -5.10 4.37 17.88
C PHE A 495 -4.40 5.61 18.40
N GLY A 496 -5.09 6.49 19.08
CA GLY A 496 -4.48 7.71 19.54
C GLY A 496 -5.46 8.72 20.11
N GLU A 497 -5.02 9.96 20.18
CA GLU A 497 -5.79 11.09 20.71
C GLU A 497 -5.77 12.26 19.73
N VAL A 498 -6.80 13.10 19.78
CA VAL A 498 -6.83 14.37 19.05
C VAL A 498 -5.80 15.32 19.64
N SER A 499 -4.95 15.88 18.80
CA SER A 499 -3.94 16.86 19.20
C SER A 499 -4.38 18.29 18.87
N ARG A 500 -3.51 19.26 19.15
CA ARG A 500 -3.72 20.66 18.75
C ARG A 500 -3.79 20.85 17.22
N ILE A 501 -3.25 19.93 16.43
CA ILE A 501 -3.35 19.96 14.96
C ILE A 501 -4.81 19.82 14.50
N GLY A 502 -5.62 19.03 15.24
CA GLY A 502 -7.06 18.88 15.02
C GLY A 502 -7.43 17.72 14.12
N GLU A 503 -7.05 17.72 12.84
CA GLU A 503 -7.47 16.71 11.86
C GLU A 503 -6.77 15.36 12.01
N VAL A 504 -5.53 15.36 12.51
CA VAL A 504 -4.70 14.16 12.57
C VAL A 504 -4.75 13.59 13.98
N ILE A 505 -5.11 12.30 14.07
CA ILE A 505 -4.98 11.53 15.29
C ILE A 505 -3.49 11.26 15.53
N LEU A 506 -2.98 11.69 16.67
CA LEU A 506 -1.61 11.36 17.07
C LEU A 506 -1.56 10.01 17.76
N ASN A 507 -0.69 9.18 17.22
CA ASN A 507 -0.40 7.86 17.75
C ASN A 507 0.84 7.92 18.65
N PRO A 508 0.88 7.19 19.79
CA PRO A 508 2.01 7.24 20.71
C PRO A 508 3.34 6.74 20.13
N PHE A 509 3.31 5.89 19.08
CA PHE A 509 4.52 5.31 18.46
C PHE A 509 4.86 5.96 17.11
N LEU A 510 3.84 6.29 16.33
CA LEU A 510 4.00 6.82 14.97
C LEU A 510 3.90 8.35 14.92
N GLY A 511 3.38 8.97 15.95
CA GLY A 511 3.03 10.39 15.90
C GLY A 511 1.99 10.65 14.80
N PRO A 512 2.17 11.69 13.94
CA PRO A 512 1.26 12.00 12.84
C PRO A 512 1.60 11.26 11.52
N ARG A 513 2.69 10.50 11.45
CA ARG A 513 3.18 9.91 10.20
C ARG A 513 2.47 8.61 9.84
N LEU A 514 1.17 8.66 9.74
CA LEU A 514 0.33 7.52 9.41
C LEU A 514 -0.72 7.89 8.36
N LYS A 515 -1.14 6.91 7.62
CA LYS A 515 -2.38 6.92 6.84
C LYS A 515 -3.27 5.80 7.33
N SER A 516 -4.54 6.09 7.39
CA SER A 516 -5.55 5.13 7.81
C SER A 516 -6.45 4.72 6.66
N GLY A 517 -7.08 3.59 6.84
CA GLY A 517 -8.24 3.13 6.12
C GLY A 517 -9.11 2.29 7.05
N VAL A 518 -10.35 2.08 6.67
CA VAL A 518 -11.33 1.38 7.49
C VAL A 518 -12.02 0.32 6.64
N VAL A 519 -12.16 -0.89 7.17
CA VAL A 519 -13.11 -1.88 6.66
C VAL A 519 -14.30 -1.90 7.59
N THR A 520 -15.51 -1.66 7.06
CA THR A 520 -16.74 -1.84 7.84
C THR A 520 -17.38 -3.18 7.52
N THR A 521 -18.11 -3.76 8.47
CA THR A 521 -18.74 -5.07 8.33
C THR A 521 -19.92 -5.23 9.28
N ASP A 522 -20.83 -6.15 8.95
CA ASP A 522 -21.88 -6.66 9.84
C ASP A 522 -21.42 -7.91 10.63
N MET A 523 -20.17 -8.38 10.43
CA MET A 523 -19.60 -9.49 11.20
C MET A 523 -19.46 -9.08 12.67
N PRO A 524 -20.05 -9.84 13.62
CA PRO A 524 -19.94 -9.51 15.03
C PRO A 524 -18.48 -9.57 15.53
N LEU A 525 -17.99 -8.45 16.09
CA LEU A 525 -16.60 -8.29 16.54
C LEU A 525 -16.54 -7.82 17.99
N ALA A 526 -15.49 -8.22 18.71
CA ALA A 526 -15.15 -7.63 20.00
C ALA A 526 -14.35 -6.35 19.78
N HIS A 527 -14.77 -5.28 20.45
CA HIS A 527 -14.16 -3.96 20.27
C HIS A 527 -12.93 -3.76 21.16
N ASP A 528 -11.98 -3.00 20.62
CA ASP A 528 -10.92 -2.37 21.41
C ASP A 528 -11.46 -1.14 22.15
N GLN A 529 -10.70 -0.67 23.13
CA GLN A 529 -11.03 0.54 23.86
C GLN A 529 -10.16 1.73 23.42
N PRO A 530 -10.66 2.96 23.51
CA PRO A 530 -9.86 4.15 23.35
C PRO A 530 -8.65 4.16 24.29
N ILE A 531 -7.65 4.99 23.97
CA ILE A 531 -6.43 5.13 24.78
C ILE A 531 -6.25 6.52 25.31
N ASP A 532 -5.56 6.62 26.44
CA ASP A 532 -5.02 7.84 27.02
C ASP A 532 -3.50 7.68 27.21
N PHE A 533 -2.72 8.50 26.50
CA PHE A 533 -1.27 8.60 26.68
C PHE A 533 -0.81 10.02 27.04
N GLY A 534 -1.75 10.86 27.53
CA GLY A 534 -1.44 12.18 28.05
C GLY A 534 -1.34 13.29 27.02
N MET A 535 -1.83 13.07 25.79
CA MET A 535 -1.76 14.06 24.70
C MET A 535 -2.53 15.34 25.03
N GLN A 536 -3.66 15.21 25.70
CA GLN A 536 -4.49 16.37 26.05
C GLN A 536 -3.74 17.32 26.99
N TYR A 537 -3.08 16.77 27.99
CA TYR A 537 -2.25 17.54 28.93
C TYR A 537 -1.02 18.15 28.23
N PHE A 538 -0.31 17.35 27.43
CA PHE A 538 0.87 17.81 26.69
C PHE A 538 0.52 18.96 25.73
N CYS A 539 -0.55 18.85 24.94
CA CYS A 539 -0.96 19.86 23.99
C CYS A 539 -1.38 21.19 24.66
N ALA A 540 -1.92 21.14 25.88
CA ALA A 540 -2.28 22.34 26.62
C ALA A 540 -1.06 23.24 26.90
N ALA A 541 0.10 22.64 27.17
CA ALA A 541 1.34 23.36 27.49
C ALA A 541 2.25 23.63 26.28
N CYS A 542 2.31 22.72 25.30
CA CYS A 542 3.37 22.70 24.28
C CYS A 542 3.28 23.83 23.24
N ASN A 543 2.13 24.08 22.65
CA ASN A 543 1.88 25.10 21.61
C ASN A 543 2.82 25.10 20.38
N LYS A 544 3.66 24.07 20.20
CA LYS A 544 4.67 24.02 19.11
C LYS A 544 4.00 24.07 17.72
N CYS A 545 2.88 23.36 17.54
CA CYS A 545 2.16 23.32 16.28
C CYS A 545 1.64 24.72 15.89
N ALA A 546 1.05 25.45 16.84
CA ALA A 546 0.56 26.80 16.61
C ALA A 546 1.70 27.78 16.26
N ARG A 547 2.82 27.73 17.01
CA ARG A 547 3.98 28.59 16.75
C ARG A 547 4.68 28.33 15.41
N LYS A 548 4.56 27.11 14.87
CA LYS A 548 5.23 26.69 13.63
C LYS A 548 4.28 26.59 12.44
N CYS A 549 3.00 26.85 12.62
CA CYS A 549 2.04 26.86 11.52
C CYS A 549 2.31 28.03 10.58
N PRO A 550 2.70 27.80 9.32
CA PRO A 550 3.07 28.89 8.40
C PRO A 550 1.87 29.79 8.03
N SER A 551 0.67 29.22 8.03
CA SER A 551 -0.59 29.96 7.77
C SER A 551 -1.20 30.60 9.01
N GLY A 552 -0.69 30.30 10.23
CA GLY A 552 -1.30 30.76 11.47
C GLY A 552 -2.69 30.14 11.75
N ALA A 553 -3.08 29.10 11.02
CA ALA A 553 -4.40 28.48 11.14
C ALA A 553 -4.59 27.73 12.48
N ILE A 554 -3.50 27.21 13.07
CA ILE A 554 -3.57 26.47 14.34
C ILE A 554 -3.53 27.45 15.51
N THR A 555 -4.60 27.49 16.32
CA THR A 555 -4.69 28.40 17.47
C THR A 555 -3.76 28.00 18.62
N ALA A 556 -3.13 28.97 19.26
CA ALA A 556 -2.39 28.81 20.53
C ALA A 556 -3.32 28.84 21.76
N GLY A 557 -4.59 29.22 21.60
CA GLY A 557 -5.57 29.39 22.68
C GLY A 557 -6.00 28.05 23.31
N PRO A 558 -6.87 28.13 24.33
CA PRO A 558 -7.46 26.96 24.96
C PRO A 558 -8.39 26.24 23.98
N LYS A 559 -8.75 25.01 24.34
CA LYS A 559 -9.82 24.28 23.63
C LYS A 559 -11.13 25.04 23.72
N ARG A 560 -11.92 24.97 22.69
CA ARG A 560 -13.27 25.55 22.60
C ARG A 560 -14.28 24.50 22.22
N MET A 561 -15.49 24.67 22.65
CA MET A 561 -16.61 23.86 22.21
C MET A 561 -16.88 24.15 20.72
N PHE A 562 -16.81 23.14 19.91
CA PHE A 562 -17.11 23.23 18.48
C PHE A 562 -18.53 22.76 18.22
N ASN A 563 -19.36 23.65 17.73
CA ASN A 563 -20.80 23.43 17.45
C ASN A 563 -21.59 22.77 18.59
N GLY A 564 -21.16 22.93 19.85
CA GLY A 564 -21.77 22.25 20.99
C GLY A 564 -21.47 20.76 21.12
N LEU A 565 -20.69 20.17 20.19
CA LEU A 565 -20.55 18.74 20.03
C LEU A 565 -19.20 18.18 20.49
N SER A 566 -18.14 18.98 20.45
CA SER A 566 -16.80 18.52 20.86
C SER A 566 -15.96 19.66 21.44
N LEU A 567 -15.04 19.30 22.34
CA LEU A 567 -14.10 20.24 22.95
C LEU A 567 -12.71 20.05 22.33
N ILE A 568 -12.35 20.88 21.38
CA ILE A 568 -11.12 20.76 20.58
C ILE A 568 -10.34 22.08 20.49
N HIS A 569 -9.08 22.01 20.05
CA HIS A 569 -8.37 23.17 19.55
C HIS A 569 -8.84 23.45 18.12
N ILE A 570 -9.49 24.58 17.92
CA ILE A 570 -10.01 24.96 16.60
C ILE A 570 -8.83 25.42 15.73
N SER A 571 -8.67 24.81 14.58
CA SER A 571 -7.91 25.37 13.48
C SER A 571 -8.89 26.13 12.58
N GLU A 572 -8.58 27.39 12.25
CA GLU A 572 -9.39 28.19 11.32
C GLU A 572 -8.89 27.91 9.87
N PRO A 573 -9.58 27.08 9.09
CA PRO A 573 -9.15 26.78 7.71
C PRO A 573 -9.41 27.92 6.72
N THR A 574 -9.92 29.06 7.16
CA THR A 574 -10.54 30.07 6.29
C THR A 574 -9.97 31.48 6.41
N ARG A 575 -8.71 31.66 6.86
CA ARG A 575 -8.07 32.94 6.59
C ARG A 575 -7.67 32.95 5.11
N PRO A 576 -8.20 33.86 4.29
CA PRO A 576 -7.71 34.04 2.93
C PRO A 576 -6.23 34.44 3.00
N TYR A 577 -5.42 33.81 2.20
CA TYR A 577 -4.03 34.18 1.99
C TYR A 577 -3.93 35.50 1.24
#